data_5dcd97852b744366fcf4f98355bab1af
#
_entry.id   5dcd97852b744366fcf4f98355bab1af
#
_cell.length_a   1.000
_cell.length_b   1.000
_cell.length_c   1.000
_cell.angle_alpha   90.00
_cell.angle_beta   90.00
_cell.angle_gamma   90.00
#
_symmetry.space_group_name_H-M   'P 1'
#
loop_
_entity.id
_entity.type
_entity.pdbx_description
1 polymer ?
#
loop_
_entity_poly.entity_id
_entity_poly.type
_entity_poly.pdbx_seq_one_letter_code
_entity_poly.pdbx_strand_id
1 'polypeptide(L)'
;IGLAQWRQNENYSHFCSSMTQEELFKNIISHCKEYGFVFPSSEIYDGLGAVYDYGPYGVELKNNIREYWWKAMVQMNDNIVGLDASIFMHPSVWKASGHVDAFSDPLIDNKDSKKRYRADVLIEEHIAKIEGKIDKEVEKAKKRFENFDEKMYRSTNARVVEYQKKIDEINTRFKSALEKNDLAEVKQIIVDCEIVCAVSGSRNWTDVRQFNLMFSTQMGSVSEDANTIYLRPETAQGIFVNFLNVQRSARMKIPFGIAQTGKAFRNEIAPRDFLFRQRE
;
A
#
# COMPACT_ATOMS: atom_id res chain seq x y z
N ILE A 1 -42.64 18.22 18.51
CA ILE A 1 -42.05 19.03 19.57
C ILE A 1 -40.56 18.62 19.64
N GLY A 2 -39.60 19.51 19.28
CA GLY A 2 -38.21 19.40 19.69
C GLY A 2 -37.13 19.18 18.62
N LEU A 3 -37.24 19.78 17.44
CA LEU A 3 -36.09 19.93 16.48
C LEU A 3 -35.54 21.37 16.58
N ALA A 4 -35.01 21.73 17.70
CA ALA A 4 -34.30 23.00 17.82
C ALA A 4 -33.36 22.95 19.04
N GLN A 5 -32.12 22.62 18.82
CA GLN A 5 -30.92 23.14 19.55
C GLN A 5 -29.70 22.25 19.36
N TRP A 6 -29.28 22.03 18.11
CA TRP A 6 -27.89 21.79 17.83
C TRP A 6 -27.26 23.15 17.47
N ARG A 7 -27.10 23.99 18.47
CA ARG A 7 -26.22 25.16 18.33
C ARG A 7 -24.79 24.64 18.24
N GLN A 8 -24.19 24.99 17.13
CA GLN A 8 -22.78 24.90 16.83
C GLN A 8 -21.95 25.30 18.05
N ASN A 9 -21.25 24.33 18.61
CA ASN A 9 -20.21 24.63 19.58
C ASN A 9 -18.98 25.10 18.79
N GLU A 10 -18.81 26.40 18.67
CA GLU A 10 -17.66 27.05 18.00
C GLU A 10 -16.31 26.62 18.57
N ASN A 11 -16.28 25.97 19.72
CA ASN A 11 -15.08 25.39 20.33
C ASN A 11 -14.55 24.14 19.62
N TYR A 12 -15.35 23.43 18.80
CA TYR A 12 -14.85 22.28 18.03
C TYR A 12 -14.05 22.69 16.80
N SER A 13 -14.33 23.83 16.20
CA SER A 13 -13.60 24.32 15.04
C SER A 13 -12.20 24.84 15.40
N HIS A 14 -12.00 25.34 16.60
CA HIS A 14 -10.70 25.83 17.06
C HIS A 14 -9.74 24.72 17.47
N PHE A 15 -10.26 23.55 17.90
CA PHE A 15 -9.40 22.40 18.25
C PHE A 15 -8.86 21.66 17.00
N CYS A 16 -9.58 21.71 15.87
CA CYS A 16 -9.13 21.12 14.60
C CYS A 16 -8.12 22.00 13.82
N SER A 17 -8.04 23.30 14.11
CA SER A 17 -7.22 24.23 13.30
C SER A 17 -5.74 24.30 13.70
N SER A 18 -5.33 23.64 14.78
CA SER A 18 -3.95 23.72 15.31
C SER A 18 -3.16 22.41 15.26
N MET A 19 -3.80 21.28 14.93
CA MET A 19 -3.13 19.98 14.89
C MET A 19 -2.62 19.67 13.48
N THR A 20 -1.39 19.18 13.40
CA THR A 20 -0.86 18.63 12.14
C THR A 20 -1.58 17.35 11.77
N GLN A 21 -1.60 16.99 10.49
CA GLN A 21 -2.19 15.72 10.03
C GLN A 21 -1.55 14.49 10.72
N GLU A 22 -0.26 14.57 11.01
CA GLU A 22 0.46 13.49 11.71
C GLU A 22 0.02 13.34 13.17
N GLU A 23 -0.19 14.44 13.87
CA GLU A 23 -0.72 14.44 15.25
C GLU A 23 -2.16 13.93 15.28
N LEU A 24 -2.99 14.36 14.34
CA LEU A 24 -4.37 13.87 14.22
C LEU A 24 -4.38 12.36 14.00
N PHE A 25 -3.54 11.86 13.10
CA PHE A 25 -3.45 10.41 12.82
C PHE A 25 -3.01 9.61 14.05
N LYS A 26 -2.01 10.08 14.78
CA LYS A 26 -1.55 9.45 16.05
C LYS A 26 -2.67 9.41 17.08
N ASN A 27 -3.43 10.48 17.22
CA ASN A 27 -4.55 10.55 18.15
C ASN A 27 -5.69 9.59 17.76
N ILE A 28 -5.99 9.47 16.46
CA ILE A 28 -6.98 8.48 15.97
C ILE A 28 -6.53 7.05 16.30
N ILE A 29 -5.26 6.71 16.09
CA ILE A 29 -4.71 5.39 16.41
C ILE A 29 -4.84 5.10 17.91
N SER A 30 -4.44 6.06 18.76
CA SER A 30 -4.55 5.93 20.22
C SER A 30 -6.00 5.72 20.66
N HIS A 31 -6.90 6.54 20.15
CA HIS A 31 -8.34 6.44 20.42
C HIS A 31 -8.91 5.07 19.99
N CYS A 32 -8.57 4.61 18.79
CA CYS A 32 -9.06 3.31 18.30
C CYS A 32 -8.62 2.14 19.18
N LYS A 33 -7.42 2.19 19.75
CA LYS A 33 -6.91 1.17 20.67
C LYS A 33 -7.56 1.28 22.06
N GLU A 34 -7.61 2.48 22.61
CA GLU A 34 -8.14 2.74 23.95
C GLU A 34 -9.62 2.38 24.07
N TYR A 35 -10.41 2.70 23.05
CA TYR A 35 -11.88 2.49 23.05
C TYR A 35 -12.31 1.15 22.42
N GLY A 36 -11.38 0.25 22.13
CA GLY A 36 -11.71 -1.11 21.69
C GLY A 36 -12.27 -1.19 20.27
N PHE A 37 -11.79 -0.31 19.38
CA PHE A 37 -12.05 -0.47 17.95
C PHE A 37 -11.13 -1.54 17.35
N VAL A 38 -9.85 -1.51 17.71
CA VAL A 38 -8.86 -2.50 17.26
C VAL A 38 -7.84 -2.80 18.35
N PHE A 39 -7.32 -4.01 18.33
CA PHE A 39 -6.21 -4.45 19.14
C PHE A 39 -5.12 -5.05 18.25
N PRO A 40 -3.81 -4.96 18.60
CA PRO A 40 -2.80 -5.80 17.97
C PRO A 40 -3.18 -7.27 18.13
N SER A 41 -3.17 -8.03 17.06
CA SER A 41 -3.50 -9.46 17.17
C SER A 41 -2.48 -10.18 18.07
N SER A 42 -2.99 -11.01 18.99
CA SER A 42 -2.16 -11.76 19.95
C SER A 42 -1.32 -10.88 20.88
N GLU A 43 -1.86 -9.74 21.31
CA GLU A 43 -1.14 -8.74 22.11
C GLU A 43 -0.53 -9.30 23.39
N ILE A 44 -1.14 -10.33 24.00
CA ILE A 44 -0.58 -11.04 25.17
C ILE A 44 0.78 -11.72 24.92
N TYR A 45 1.18 -11.84 23.63
CA TYR A 45 2.46 -12.38 23.18
C TYR A 45 3.25 -11.33 22.37
N ASP A 46 3.17 -10.07 22.75
CA ASP A 46 3.79 -8.91 22.07
C ASP A 46 3.22 -8.57 20.69
N GLY A 47 2.12 -9.21 20.29
CA GLY A 47 1.41 -8.96 19.06
C GLY A 47 2.09 -9.47 17.79
N LEU A 48 1.35 -9.47 16.69
CA LEU A 48 1.87 -9.77 15.36
C LEU A 48 1.80 -8.50 14.48
N GLY A 49 2.94 -8.11 13.93
CA GLY A 49 3.06 -6.86 13.16
C GLY A 49 2.09 -6.80 11.98
N ALA A 50 1.34 -5.72 11.86
CA ALA A 50 0.35 -5.47 10.81
C ALA A 50 -0.80 -6.48 10.73
N VAL A 51 -1.14 -7.08 11.87
CA VAL A 51 -2.35 -7.89 12.05
C VAL A 51 -3.11 -7.34 13.25
N TYR A 52 -4.42 -7.15 13.08
CA TYR A 52 -5.27 -6.52 14.08
C TYR A 52 -6.54 -7.33 14.29
N ASP A 53 -6.97 -7.42 15.55
CA ASP A 53 -8.27 -7.92 15.93
C ASP A 53 -9.24 -6.74 16.06
N TYR A 54 -10.44 -6.88 15.52
CA TYR A 54 -11.49 -5.87 15.71
C TYR A 54 -12.19 -6.10 17.05
N GLY A 55 -12.11 -5.11 17.92
CA GLY A 55 -12.78 -5.12 19.20
C GLY A 55 -14.29 -4.87 19.10
N PRO A 56 -15.01 -4.76 20.24
CA PRO A 56 -16.47 -4.67 20.25
C PRO A 56 -17.05 -3.55 19.36
N TYR A 57 -16.48 -2.35 19.44
CA TYR A 57 -16.93 -1.23 18.57
C TYR A 57 -16.42 -1.36 17.13
N GLY A 58 -15.23 -1.89 16.95
CA GLY A 58 -14.63 -2.08 15.64
C GLY A 58 -15.37 -3.10 14.78
N VAL A 59 -15.81 -4.21 15.36
CA VAL A 59 -16.57 -5.24 14.63
C VAL A 59 -17.93 -4.73 14.18
N GLU A 60 -18.62 -3.97 15.04
CA GLU A 60 -19.91 -3.39 14.67
C GLU A 60 -19.76 -2.34 13.56
N LEU A 61 -18.77 -1.46 13.67
CA LEU A 61 -18.48 -0.48 12.62
C LEU A 61 -18.12 -1.16 11.30
N LYS A 62 -17.29 -2.19 11.33
CA LYS A 62 -16.91 -2.97 10.15
C LYS A 62 -18.10 -3.65 9.49
N ASN A 63 -18.99 -4.27 10.29
CA ASN A 63 -20.18 -4.93 9.80
C ASN A 63 -21.16 -3.93 9.18
N ASN A 64 -21.38 -2.80 9.83
CA ASN A 64 -22.25 -1.73 9.32
C ASN A 64 -21.75 -1.18 7.97
N ILE A 65 -20.44 -0.94 7.85
CA ILE A 65 -19.84 -0.48 6.59
C ILE A 65 -20.02 -1.53 5.50
N ARG A 66 -19.76 -2.81 5.81
CA ARG A 66 -19.90 -3.92 4.87
C ARG A 66 -21.35 -4.10 4.41
N GLU A 67 -22.30 -4.06 5.33
CA GLU A 67 -23.72 -4.18 5.02
C GLU A 67 -24.20 -3.01 4.16
N TYR A 68 -23.85 -1.79 4.54
CA TYR A 68 -24.18 -0.60 3.76
C TYR A 68 -23.61 -0.68 2.34
N TRP A 69 -22.35 -1.06 2.19
CA TRP A 69 -21.71 -1.22 0.89
C TRP A 69 -22.41 -2.30 0.06
N TRP A 70 -22.72 -3.46 0.66
CA TRP A 70 -23.38 -4.56 -0.03
C TRP A 70 -24.78 -4.15 -0.50
N LYS A 71 -25.54 -3.48 0.34
CA LYS A 71 -26.85 -2.96 -0.02
C LYS A 71 -26.76 -1.96 -1.17
N ALA A 72 -25.88 -0.98 -1.07
CA ALA A 72 -25.73 0.07 -2.07
C ALA A 72 -25.20 -0.45 -3.42
N MET A 73 -24.24 -1.36 -3.40
CA MET A 73 -23.56 -1.82 -4.61
C MET A 73 -24.20 -3.05 -5.26
N VAL A 74 -24.83 -3.93 -4.47
CA VAL A 74 -25.39 -5.19 -4.99
C VAL A 74 -26.92 -5.15 -4.98
N GLN A 75 -27.53 -4.92 -3.82
CA GLN A 75 -28.98 -5.08 -3.69
C GLN A 75 -29.79 -3.97 -4.38
N MET A 76 -29.24 -2.78 -4.54
CA MET A 76 -29.88 -1.65 -5.21
C MET A 76 -29.63 -1.59 -6.73
N ASN A 77 -28.93 -2.57 -7.30
CA ASN A 77 -28.59 -2.61 -8.73
C ASN A 77 -29.01 -3.95 -9.33
N ASP A 78 -29.95 -3.94 -10.27
CA ASP A 78 -30.47 -5.14 -10.93
C ASP A 78 -29.44 -5.90 -11.79
N ASN A 79 -28.40 -5.21 -12.21
CA ASN A 79 -27.35 -5.76 -13.06
C ASN A 79 -26.08 -6.11 -12.30
N ILE A 80 -26.08 -6.13 -10.98
CA ILE A 80 -24.97 -6.54 -10.14
C ILE A 80 -25.37 -7.70 -9.26
N VAL A 81 -24.58 -8.77 -9.26
CA VAL A 81 -24.81 -9.96 -8.44
C VAL A 81 -23.64 -10.22 -7.51
N GLY A 82 -23.91 -10.88 -6.40
CA GLY A 82 -22.89 -11.21 -5.40
C GLY A 82 -22.19 -12.52 -5.68
N LEU A 83 -20.94 -12.62 -5.24
CA LEU A 83 -20.13 -13.83 -5.18
C LEU A 83 -19.36 -13.87 -3.86
N ASP A 84 -19.15 -15.05 -3.32
CA ASP A 84 -18.17 -15.31 -2.27
C ASP A 84 -17.24 -16.45 -2.71
N ALA A 85 -16.16 -16.10 -3.40
CA ALA A 85 -15.19 -17.06 -3.89
C ALA A 85 -14.25 -17.53 -2.76
N SER A 86 -13.75 -18.74 -2.89
CA SER A 86 -12.82 -19.34 -1.93
C SER A 86 -11.53 -18.52 -1.77
N ILE A 87 -10.97 -18.52 -0.56
CA ILE A 87 -9.65 -17.95 -0.28
C ILE A 87 -8.56 -18.79 -0.97
N PHE A 88 -8.67 -20.12 -0.88
CA PHE A 88 -7.78 -21.03 -1.57
C PHE A 88 -8.29 -21.28 -2.99
N MET A 89 -7.43 -21.07 -3.96
CA MET A 89 -7.72 -21.33 -5.36
C MET A 89 -6.59 -22.15 -5.97
N HIS A 90 -6.88 -22.81 -7.09
CA HIS A 90 -5.87 -23.60 -7.80
C HIS A 90 -4.65 -22.74 -8.15
N PRO A 91 -3.41 -23.22 -7.92
CA PRO A 91 -2.19 -22.42 -8.15
C PRO A 91 -2.07 -21.84 -9.56
N SER A 92 -2.65 -22.51 -10.57
CA SER A 92 -2.69 -22.00 -11.94
C SER A 92 -3.40 -20.66 -12.10
N VAL A 93 -4.33 -20.31 -11.21
CA VAL A 93 -5.00 -19.00 -11.21
C VAL A 93 -3.97 -17.90 -10.95
N TRP A 94 -3.12 -18.12 -9.96
CA TRP A 94 -2.10 -17.16 -9.56
C TRP A 94 -0.94 -17.10 -10.54
N LYS A 95 -0.60 -18.23 -11.18
CA LYS A 95 0.37 -18.25 -12.26
C LYS A 95 -0.14 -17.51 -13.49
N ALA A 96 -1.38 -17.77 -13.90
CA ALA A 96 -1.99 -17.12 -15.07
C ALA A 96 -2.16 -15.61 -14.87
N SER A 97 -2.40 -15.15 -13.64
CA SER A 97 -2.53 -13.75 -13.30
C SER A 97 -1.19 -13.05 -13.00
N GLY A 98 -0.06 -13.77 -13.08
CA GLY A 98 1.28 -13.23 -12.83
C GLY A 98 1.68 -13.04 -11.36
N HIS A 99 0.80 -13.39 -10.41
CA HIS A 99 1.09 -13.20 -8.99
C HIS A 99 2.20 -14.10 -8.45
N VAL A 100 2.42 -15.25 -9.04
CA VAL A 100 3.52 -16.15 -8.62
C VAL A 100 4.86 -15.59 -9.07
N ASP A 101 4.93 -15.04 -10.27
CA ASP A 101 6.18 -14.67 -10.92
C ASP A 101 6.55 -13.19 -10.72
N ALA A 102 5.56 -12.28 -10.64
CA ALA A 102 5.77 -10.83 -10.67
C ALA A 102 5.28 -10.07 -9.42
N PHE A 103 4.55 -10.72 -8.51
CA PHE A 103 4.05 -10.06 -7.30
C PHE A 103 5.10 -10.09 -6.18
N SER A 104 6.20 -9.38 -6.41
CA SER A 104 7.35 -9.36 -5.51
C SER A 104 7.91 -7.95 -5.33
N ASP A 105 8.37 -7.66 -4.12
CA ASP A 105 9.08 -6.43 -3.80
C ASP A 105 10.60 -6.66 -3.83
N PRO A 106 11.39 -5.75 -4.42
CA PRO A 106 12.84 -5.78 -4.32
C PRO A 106 13.28 -5.34 -2.92
N LEU A 107 13.89 -6.24 -2.16
CA LEU A 107 14.33 -5.99 -0.80
C LEU A 107 15.84 -5.88 -0.67
N ILE A 108 16.27 -4.99 0.20
CA ILE A 108 17.66 -4.78 0.57
C ILE A 108 17.79 -4.62 2.09
N ASP A 109 18.79 -5.25 2.68
CA ASP A 109 19.08 -5.13 4.10
C ASP A 109 20.30 -4.23 4.32
N ASN A 110 20.25 -3.39 5.35
CA ASN A 110 21.45 -2.69 5.81
C ASN A 110 22.16 -3.57 6.85
N LYS A 111 23.42 -3.93 6.60
CA LYS A 111 24.19 -4.87 7.45
C LYS A 111 24.45 -4.35 8.86
N ASP A 112 24.56 -3.04 9.02
CA ASP A 112 24.94 -2.43 10.30
C ASP A 112 23.70 -2.24 11.20
N SER A 113 22.58 -1.77 10.64
CA SER A 113 21.33 -1.61 11.40
C SER A 113 20.49 -2.88 11.48
N LYS A 114 20.80 -3.90 10.66
CA LYS A 114 19.99 -5.12 10.46
C LYS A 114 18.53 -4.82 10.06
N LYS A 115 18.28 -3.62 9.53
CA LYS A 115 16.94 -3.21 9.08
C LYS A 115 16.77 -3.53 7.61
N ARG A 116 15.56 -3.96 7.27
CA ARG A 116 15.13 -4.28 5.91
C ARG A 116 14.37 -3.12 5.30
N TYR A 117 14.63 -2.86 4.03
CA TYR A 117 14.02 -1.79 3.25
C TYR A 117 13.57 -2.33 1.90
N ARG A 118 12.58 -1.68 1.31
CA ARG A 118 12.27 -1.84 -0.11
C ARG A 118 13.26 -0.99 -0.90
N ALA A 119 13.94 -1.61 -1.85
CA ALA A 119 14.95 -0.94 -2.66
C ALA A 119 14.34 0.14 -3.57
N ASP A 120 13.15 -0.12 -4.13
CA ASP A 120 12.38 0.84 -4.92
C ASP A 120 12.01 2.08 -4.10
N VAL A 121 11.48 1.90 -2.88
CA VAL A 121 11.12 3.02 -2.00
C VAL A 121 12.35 3.85 -1.61
N LEU A 122 13.50 3.24 -1.38
CA LEU A 122 14.73 3.99 -1.09
C LEU A 122 15.15 4.89 -2.25
N ILE A 123 14.99 4.42 -3.48
CA ILE A 123 15.30 5.19 -4.69
C ILE A 123 14.28 6.31 -4.87
N GLU A 124 12.98 6.03 -4.72
CA GLU A 124 11.91 7.02 -4.80
C GLU A 124 12.05 8.13 -3.75
N GLU A 125 12.36 7.76 -2.49
CA GLU A 125 12.63 8.73 -1.43
C GLU A 125 13.88 9.59 -1.71
N HIS A 126 14.87 9.04 -2.38
CA HIS A 126 16.04 9.80 -2.81
C HIS A 126 15.69 10.80 -3.91
N ILE A 127 14.90 10.39 -4.90
CA ILE A 127 14.37 11.27 -5.96
C ILE A 127 13.55 12.40 -5.33
N ALA A 128 12.63 12.08 -4.43
CA ALA A 128 11.81 13.07 -3.73
C ALA A 128 12.64 14.09 -2.94
N LYS A 129 13.78 13.68 -2.37
CA LYS A 129 14.73 14.61 -1.72
C LYS A 129 15.38 15.56 -2.73
N ILE A 130 15.68 15.11 -3.94
CA ILE A 130 16.23 15.96 -5.01
C ILE A 130 15.15 16.93 -5.50
N GLU A 131 13.91 16.45 -5.72
CA GLU A 131 12.76 17.30 -6.06
C GLU A 131 12.52 18.38 -5.02
N GLY A 132 12.58 18.04 -3.74
CA GLY A 132 12.50 19.00 -2.64
C GLY A 132 13.62 20.06 -2.63
N LYS A 133 14.80 19.77 -3.22
CA LYS A 133 15.85 20.80 -3.43
C LYS A 133 15.47 21.72 -4.59
N ILE A 134 14.91 21.19 -5.67
CA ILE A 134 14.39 21.99 -6.79
C ILE A 134 13.32 22.96 -6.29
N ASP A 135 12.34 22.46 -5.54
CA ASP A 135 11.26 23.28 -5.02
C ASP A 135 11.74 24.39 -4.09
N LYS A 136 12.73 24.11 -3.25
CA LYS A 136 13.37 25.14 -2.41
C LYS A 136 14.08 26.22 -3.24
N GLU A 137 14.73 25.88 -4.34
CA GLU A 137 15.36 26.87 -5.24
C GLU A 137 14.30 27.69 -5.99
N VAL A 138 13.22 27.07 -6.44
CA VAL A 138 12.07 27.74 -7.06
C VAL A 138 11.40 28.70 -6.08
N GLU A 139 11.13 28.29 -4.86
CA GLU A 139 10.55 29.15 -3.80
C GLU A 139 11.43 30.35 -3.43
N LYS A 140 12.75 30.16 -3.39
CA LYS A 140 13.70 31.27 -3.19
C LYS A 140 13.65 32.28 -4.34
N ALA A 141 13.52 31.77 -5.58
CA ALA A 141 13.43 32.61 -6.76
C ALA A 141 12.10 33.39 -6.79
N LYS A 142 10.97 32.75 -6.49
CA LYS A 142 9.66 33.41 -6.37
C LYS A 142 9.69 34.59 -5.40
N LYS A 143 10.43 34.49 -4.30
CA LYS A 143 10.56 35.58 -3.31
C LYS A 143 11.47 36.75 -3.78
N ARG A 144 12.29 36.52 -4.82
CA ARG A 144 13.26 37.50 -5.32
C ARG A 144 12.79 38.30 -6.54
N PHE A 145 11.91 37.69 -7.35
CA PHE A 145 11.49 38.27 -8.63
C PHE A 145 9.98 38.53 -8.64
N GLU A 146 9.59 39.79 -8.87
CA GLU A 146 8.17 40.18 -8.91
C GLU A 146 7.38 39.55 -10.06
N ASN A 147 8.04 39.33 -11.22
CA ASN A 147 7.46 38.66 -12.41
C ASN A 147 8.14 37.32 -12.61
N PHE A 148 7.87 36.34 -11.73
CA PHE A 148 8.51 35.04 -11.75
C PHE A 148 7.78 34.06 -12.68
N ASP A 149 8.45 33.63 -13.78
CA ASP A 149 8.02 32.51 -14.62
C ASP A 149 8.71 31.22 -14.17
N GLU A 150 7.94 30.36 -13.50
CA GLU A 150 8.45 29.09 -12.99
C GLU A 150 8.95 28.15 -14.08
N LYS A 151 8.25 28.07 -15.24
CA LYS A 151 8.63 27.20 -16.34
C LYS A 151 9.96 27.63 -16.96
N MET A 152 10.11 28.93 -17.17
CA MET A 152 11.35 29.49 -17.68
C MET A 152 12.49 29.29 -16.67
N TYR A 153 12.24 29.50 -15.39
CA TYR A 153 13.25 29.30 -14.33
C TYR A 153 13.70 27.85 -14.24
N ARG A 154 12.77 26.88 -14.27
CA ARG A 154 13.08 25.44 -14.24
C ARG A 154 13.91 24.99 -15.44
N SER A 155 13.72 25.62 -16.60
CA SER A 155 14.46 25.28 -17.82
C SER A 155 15.81 26.00 -17.98
N THR A 156 16.02 27.12 -17.28
CA THR A 156 17.21 27.98 -17.49
C THR A 156 18.17 27.99 -16.29
N ASN A 157 17.70 27.71 -15.09
CA ASN A 157 18.56 27.71 -13.92
C ASN A 157 19.47 26.48 -13.92
N ALA A 158 20.78 26.70 -13.97
CA ALA A 158 21.78 25.62 -14.09
C ALA A 158 21.68 24.54 -13.01
N ARG A 159 21.39 24.92 -11.75
CA ARG A 159 21.22 23.96 -10.64
C ARG A 159 19.95 23.11 -10.78
N VAL A 160 18.84 23.76 -11.15
CA VAL A 160 17.57 23.06 -11.34
C VAL A 160 17.68 22.09 -12.51
N VAL A 161 18.28 22.51 -13.62
CA VAL A 161 18.52 21.67 -14.79
C VAL A 161 19.44 20.48 -14.43
N GLU A 162 20.48 20.70 -13.64
CA GLU A 162 21.37 19.62 -13.17
C GLU A 162 20.61 18.60 -12.29
N TYR A 163 19.80 19.07 -11.35
CA TYR A 163 18.97 18.21 -10.50
C TYR A 163 17.95 17.43 -11.32
N GLN A 164 17.28 18.08 -12.28
CA GLN A 164 16.32 17.42 -13.16
C GLN A 164 17.00 16.33 -14.00
N LYS A 165 18.17 16.61 -14.56
CA LYS A 165 18.94 15.64 -15.32
C LYS A 165 19.32 14.41 -14.47
N LYS A 166 19.71 14.61 -13.22
CA LYS A 166 19.99 13.50 -12.28
C LYS A 166 18.73 12.66 -12.01
N ILE A 167 17.58 13.30 -11.79
CA ILE A 167 16.31 12.59 -11.61
C ILE A 167 15.98 11.76 -12.85
N ASP A 168 16.08 12.33 -14.04
CA ASP A 168 15.75 11.66 -15.30
C ASP A 168 16.69 10.47 -15.57
N GLU A 169 17.98 10.60 -15.24
CA GLU A 169 18.96 9.52 -15.35
C GLU A 169 18.63 8.37 -14.38
N ILE A 170 18.37 8.68 -13.11
CA ILE A 170 17.98 7.67 -12.10
C ILE A 170 16.70 6.97 -12.53
N ASN A 171 15.67 7.70 -12.94
CA ASN A 171 14.40 7.15 -13.37
C ASN A 171 14.56 6.23 -14.59
N THR A 172 15.37 6.63 -15.57
CA THR A 172 15.61 5.82 -16.79
C THR A 172 16.32 4.51 -16.45
N ARG A 173 17.37 4.56 -15.63
CA ARG A 173 18.10 3.38 -15.17
C ARG A 173 17.20 2.46 -14.35
N PHE A 174 16.46 3.04 -13.41
CA PHE A 174 15.59 2.29 -12.51
C PHE A 174 14.45 1.59 -13.27
N LYS A 175 13.79 2.30 -14.19
CA LYS A 175 12.76 1.72 -15.05
C LYS A 175 13.30 0.56 -15.88
N SER A 176 14.47 0.75 -16.52
CA SER A 176 15.11 -0.31 -17.30
C SER A 176 15.52 -1.52 -16.45
N ALA A 177 15.98 -1.29 -15.22
CA ALA A 177 16.34 -2.36 -14.29
C ALA A 177 15.10 -3.17 -13.86
N LEU A 178 13.97 -2.51 -13.60
CA LEU A 178 12.71 -3.19 -13.28
C LEU A 178 12.16 -4.00 -14.46
N GLU A 179 12.16 -3.44 -15.66
CA GLU A 179 11.69 -4.13 -16.88
C GLU A 179 12.52 -5.39 -17.19
N LYS A 180 13.81 -5.37 -16.90
CA LYS A 180 14.73 -6.48 -17.11
C LYS A 180 14.88 -7.41 -15.91
N ASN A 181 14.20 -7.07 -14.80
CA ASN A 181 14.37 -7.73 -13.51
C ASN A 181 15.85 -7.81 -13.04
N ASP A 182 16.61 -6.74 -13.30
CA ASP A 182 18.03 -6.63 -12.96
C ASP A 182 18.21 -6.07 -11.55
N LEU A 183 18.22 -6.98 -10.58
CA LEU A 183 18.38 -6.63 -9.16
C LEU A 183 19.78 -6.10 -8.83
N ALA A 184 20.79 -6.47 -9.63
CA ALA A 184 22.15 -5.98 -9.46
C ALA A 184 22.22 -4.49 -9.82
N GLU A 185 21.57 -4.09 -10.92
CA GLU A 185 21.47 -2.68 -11.30
C GLU A 185 20.65 -1.85 -10.29
N VAL A 186 19.57 -2.40 -9.73
CA VAL A 186 18.82 -1.72 -8.64
C VAL A 186 19.73 -1.45 -7.45
N LYS A 187 20.57 -2.42 -7.04
CA LYS A 187 21.59 -2.20 -6.00
C LYS A 187 22.60 -1.14 -6.41
N GLN A 188 23.09 -1.20 -7.66
CA GLN A 188 24.10 -0.27 -8.15
C GLN A 188 23.57 1.19 -8.11
N ILE A 189 22.31 1.43 -8.47
CA ILE A 189 21.66 2.74 -8.33
C ILE A 189 21.71 3.24 -6.88
N ILE A 190 21.41 2.37 -5.91
CA ILE A 190 21.46 2.74 -4.47
C ILE A 190 22.87 3.14 -4.05
N VAL A 191 23.88 2.43 -4.55
CA VAL A 191 25.30 2.71 -4.27
C VAL A 191 25.74 4.01 -4.94
N ASP A 192 25.44 4.20 -6.23
CA ASP A 192 25.81 5.38 -7.01
C ASP A 192 25.16 6.66 -6.48
N CYS A 193 23.92 6.55 -6.04
CA CYS A 193 23.18 7.64 -5.39
C CYS A 193 23.62 7.89 -3.96
N GLU A 194 24.58 7.13 -3.44
CA GLU A 194 25.10 7.25 -2.07
C GLU A 194 23.97 7.21 -1.00
N ILE A 195 22.94 6.42 -1.22
CA ILE A 195 21.78 6.33 -0.31
C ILE A 195 22.24 5.73 1.02
N VAL A 196 21.96 6.44 2.10
CA VAL A 196 22.29 6.02 3.47
C VAL A 196 21.10 5.44 4.19
N CYS A 197 21.34 4.48 5.07
CA CYS A 197 20.33 3.94 5.96
C CYS A 197 19.87 5.03 6.95
N ALA A 198 18.55 5.23 7.05
CA ALA A 198 17.97 6.24 7.93
C ALA A 198 18.23 5.97 9.44
N VAL A 199 18.51 4.71 9.81
CA VAL A 199 18.75 4.31 11.21
C VAL A 199 20.22 4.37 11.59
N SER A 200 21.13 3.79 10.75
CA SER A 200 22.56 3.71 11.05
C SER A 200 23.40 4.79 10.38
N GLY A 201 22.86 5.50 9.39
CA GLY A 201 23.64 6.42 8.55
C GLY A 201 24.64 5.75 7.63
N SER A 202 24.73 4.42 7.63
CA SER A 202 25.71 3.66 6.84
C SER A 202 25.20 3.36 5.42
N ARG A 203 26.15 3.06 4.53
CA ARG A 203 25.91 2.63 3.14
C ARG A 203 26.19 1.14 2.93
N ASN A 204 26.29 0.38 4.00
CA ASN A 204 26.65 -1.04 3.97
C ASN A 204 25.42 -1.90 3.64
N TRP A 205 25.09 -1.98 2.35
CA TRP A 205 23.92 -2.69 1.85
C TRP A 205 24.25 -4.12 1.42
N THR A 206 23.27 -5.03 1.60
CA THR A 206 23.32 -6.39 1.02
C THR A 206 23.02 -6.36 -0.48
N ASP A 207 22.96 -7.52 -1.11
CA ASP A 207 22.34 -7.64 -2.42
C ASP A 207 20.83 -7.48 -2.33
N VAL A 208 20.23 -6.95 -3.41
CA VAL A 208 18.78 -6.87 -3.56
C VAL A 208 18.24 -8.27 -3.83
N ARG A 209 17.14 -8.64 -3.16
CA ARG A 209 16.47 -9.92 -3.34
C ARG A 209 15.00 -9.69 -3.60
N GLN A 210 14.41 -10.46 -4.49
CA GLN A 210 12.97 -10.45 -4.65
C GLN A 210 12.29 -11.19 -3.50
N PHE A 211 11.22 -10.60 -3.03
CA PHE A 211 10.38 -11.18 -1.99
C PHE A 211 8.94 -11.23 -2.47
N ASN A 212 8.42 -12.45 -2.64
CA ASN A 212 7.03 -12.63 -3.06
C ASN A 212 6.08 -12.27 -1.92
N LEU A 213 5.10 -11.44 -2.24
CA LEU A 213 4.10 -10.94 -1.28
C LEU A 213 2.95 -11.93 -1.04
N MET A 214 2.90 -13.06 -1.75
CA MET A 214 1.90 -14.07 -1.50
C MET A 214 2.25 -14.91 -0.27
N PHE A 215 1.27 -15.11 0.61
CA PHE A 215 1.36 -16.19 1.59
C PHE A 215 1.15 -17.53 0.90
N SER A 216 2.01 -18.51 1.20
CA SER A 216 1.88 -19.89 0.73
C SER A 216 1.75 -20.86 1.89
N THR A 217 1.07 -21.95 1.65
CA THR A 217 0.97 -23.10 2.57
C THR A 217 0.99 -24.40 1.79
N GLN A 218 1.13 -25.52 2.48
CA GLN A 218 1.13 -26.83 1.89
C GLN A 218 -0.23 -27.49 2.10
N MET A 219 -0.75 -28.13 1.07
CA MET A 219 -1.97 -28.92 1.12
C MET A 219 -1.67 -30.36 0.70
N GLY A 220 -1.88 -31.30 1.59
CA GLY A 220 -1.63 -32.73 1.39
C GLY A 220 -1.25 -33.42 2.70
N SER A 221 -1.41 -34.74 2.75
CA SER A 221 -1.17 -35.52 3.97
C SER A 221 0.28 -36.00 4.13
N VAL A 222 1.06 -35.97 3.03
CA VAL A 222 2.47 -36.41 3.03
C VAL A 222 3.34 -35.32 2.41
N SER A 223 4.49 -35.06 3.01
CA SER A 223 5.39 -33.98 2.59
C SER A 223 5.94 -34.12 1.17
N GLU A 224 6.01 -35.34 0.64
CA GLU A 224 6.50 -35.63 -0.73
C GLU A 224 5.47 -35.32 -1.82
N ASP A 225 4.17 -35.37 -1.48
CA ASP A 225 3.05 -35.08 -2.39
C ASP A 225 2.32 -33.76 -2.07
N ALA A 226 2.86 -32.95 -1.17
CA ALA A 226 2.21 -31.73 -0.73
C ALA A 226 2.26 -30.65 -1.82
N ASN A 227 1.08 -30.25 -2.30
CA ASN A 227 0.96 -29.16 -3.25
C ASN A 227 1.03 -27.80 -2.56
N THR A 228 1.90 -26.91 -3.06
CA THR A 228 1.93 -25.54 -2.61
C THR A 228 0.67 -24.81 -3.08
N ILE A 229 -0.09 -24.28 -2.15
CA ILE A 229 -1.23 -23.40 -2.41
C ILE A 229 -0.98 -22.02 -1.82
N TYR A 230 -1.71 -21.03 -2.31
CA TYR A 230 -1.55 -19.65 -1.93
C TYR A 230 -2.84 -19.09 -1.34
N LEU A 231 -2.69 -18.19 -0.35
CA LEU A 231 -3.80 -17.37 0.11
C LEU A 231 -3.98 -16.24 -0.89
N ARG A 232 -5.22 -15.93 -1.24
CA ARG A 232 -5.51 -14.87 -2.24
C ARG A 232 -4.98 -13.52 -1.77
N PRO A 233 -4.14 -12.83 -2.58
CA PRO A 233 -3.67 -11.47 -2.29
C PRO A 233 -4.70 -10.39 -2.65
N GLU A 234 -5.73 -10.78 -3.43
CA GLU A 234 -6.86 -9.94 -3.84
C GLU A 234 -8.07 -10.78 -4.23
N THR A 235 -9.23 -10.15 -4.37
CA THR A 235 -10.49 -10.85 -4.63
C THR A 235 -10.85 -10.95 -6.12
N ALA A 236 -10.17 -10.23 -7.00
CA ALA A 236 -10.52 -10.11 -8.42
C ALA A 236 -10.49 -11.44 -9.18
N GLN A 237 -9.46 -12.27 -8.97
CA GLN A 237 -9.31 -13.53 -9.68
C GLN A 237 -10.45 -14.51 -9.38
N GLY A 238 -10.98 -14.50 -8.14
CA GLY A 238 -12.15 -15.27 -7.78
C GLY A 238 -13.38 -14.91 -8.62
N ILE A 239 -13.53 -13.64 -8.96
CA ILE A 239 -14.59 -13.14 -9.85
C ILE A 239 -14.35 -13.62 -11.28
N PHE A 240 -13.13 -13.48 -11.79
CA PHE A 240 -12.80 -13.86 -13.18
C PHE A 240 -12.99 -15.36 -13.44
N VAL A 241 -12.48 -16.22 -12.56
CA VAL A 241 -12.60 -17.68 -12.77
C VAL A 241 -14.05 -18.18 -12.62
N ASN A 242 -14.88 -17.46 -11.89
CA ASN A 242 -16.29 -17.79 -11.70
C ASN A 242 -17.25 -17.05 -12.65
N PHE A 243 -16.75 -16.21 -13.55
CA PHE A 243 -17.58 -15.37 -14.40
C PHE A 243 -18.67 -16.16 -15.13
N LEU A 244 -18.32 -17.23 -15.82
CA LEU A 244 -19.28 -18.06 -16.58
C LEU A 244 -20.24 -18.81 -15.65
N ASN A 245 -19.78 -19.26 -14.47
CA ASN A 245 -20.64 -19.91 -13.49
C ASN A 245 -21.70 -18.95 -12.98
N VAL A 246 -21.31 -17.73 -12.63
CA VAL A 246 -22.22 -16.69 -12.15
C VAL A 246 -23.19 -16.25 -13.26
N GLN A 247 -22.69 -16.02 -14.46
CA GLN A 247 -23.53 -15.65 -15.61
C GLN A 247 -24.65 -16.67 -15.85
N ARG A 248 -24.31 -17.95 -15.86
CA ARG A 248 -25.26 -19.04 -16.13
C ARG A 248 -26.26 -19.22 -14.98
N SER A 249 -25.77 -19.28 -13.74
CA SER A 249 -26.60 -19.53 -12.57
C SER A 249 -27.55 -18.38 -12.27
N ALA A 250 -27.08 -17.15 -12.40
CA ALA A 250 -27.89 -15.94 -12.21
C ALA A 250 -28.63 -15.51 -13.48
N ARG A 251 -28.47 -16.21 -14.62
CA ARG A 251 -29.09 -15.90 -15.92
C ARG A 251 -28.85 -14.47 -16.39
N MET A 252 -27.65 -13.93 -16.10
CA MET A 252 -27.30 -12.55 -16.39
C MET A 252 -26.97 -12.34 -17.86
N LYS A 253 -27.41 -11.20 -18.41
CA LYS A 253 -27.03 -10.71 -19.73
C LYS A 253 -25.93 -9.67 -19.62
N ILE A 254 -24.99 -9.68 -20.55
CA ILE A 254 -23.91 -8.68 -20.65
C ILE A 254 -24.51 -7.35 -21.12
N PRO A 255 -24.18 -6.21 -20.49
CA PRO A 255 -23.24 -6.05 -19.39
C PRO A 255 -23.86 -6.30 -18.02
N PHE A 256 -23.11 -6.96 -17.10
CA PHE A 256 -23.46 -7.11 -15.70
C PHE A 256 -22.23 -7.05 -14.82
N GLY A 257 -22.41 -6.78 -13.53
CA GLY A 257 -21.36 -6.71 -12.53
C GLY A 257 -21.37 -7.90 -11.58
N ILE A 258 -20.19 -8.25 -11.06
CA ILE A 258 -20.05 -9.21 -9.97
C ILE A 258 -19.33 -8.50 -8.83
N ALA A 259 -19.89 -8.57 -7.63
CA ALA A 259 -19.34 -7.95 -6.44
C ALA A 259 -19.00 -9.01 -5.38
N GLN A 260 -17.90 -8.76 -4.67
CA GLN A 260 -17.45 -9.64 -3.59
C GLN A 260 -16.85 -8.82 -2.46
N THR A 261 -17.11 -9.24 -1.22
CA THR A 261 -16.38 -8.80 -0.03
C THR A 261 -15.65 -9.99 0.57
N GLY A 262 -14.44 -9.78 1.07
CA GLY A 262 -13.70 -10.86 1.70
C GLY A 262 -12.28 -10.45 2.06
N LYS A 263 -11.61 -11.27 2.88
CA LYS A 263 -10.22 -11.04 3.24
C LYS A 263 -9.29 -11.28 2.04
N ALA A 264 -8.24 -10.46 1.97
CA ALA A 264 -7.10 -10.62 1.09
C ALA A 264 -5.83 -10.65 1.95
N PHE A 265 -4.81 -11.40 1.53
CA PHE A 265 -3.64 -11.70 2.36
C PHE A 265 -2.37 -11.28 1.62
N ARG A 266 -1.59 -10.39 2.24
CA ARG A 266 -0.33 -9.93 1.67
C ARG A 266 0.78 -10.00 2.70
N ASN A 267 1.86 -10.69 2.39
CA ASN A 267 3.01 -10.81 3.26
C ASN A 267 3.83 -9.49 3.26
N GLU A 268 3.22 -8.43 3.76
CA GLU A 268 3.83 -7.09 3.82
C GLU A 268 5.03 -7.09 4.77
N ILE A 269 6.16 -6.54 4.30
CA ILE A 269 7.40 -6.51 5.06
C ILE A 269 7.56 -5.23 5.85
N ALA A 270 7.12 -4.12 5.29
CA ALA A 270 7.13 -2.81 5.93
C ALA A 270 5.69 -2.29 6.04
N PRO A 271 4.88 -2.84 6.97
CA PRO A 271 3.54 -2.36 7.19
C PRO A 271 3.61 -0.91 7.67
N ARG A 272 2.90 -0.04 6.96
CA ARG A 272 2.77 1.39 7.30
C ARG A 272 1.30 1.74 7.41
N ASP A 273 1.04 2.92 7.95
CA ASP A 273 -0.27 3.54 7.92
C ASP A 273 -1.38 2.74 8.64
N PHE A 274 -1.04 2.05 9.73
CA PHE A 274 -2.00 1.38 10.61
C PHE A 274 -2.89 0.40 9.84
N LEU A 275 -4.24 0.58 9.86
CA LEU A 275 -5.19 -0.31 9.20
C LEU A 275 -5.17 -0.26 7.66
N PHE A 276 -4.48 0.70 7.04
CA PHE A 276 -4.42 0.80 5.57
C PHE A 276 -3.52 -0.24 4.92
N ARG A 277 -2.49 -0.72 5.64
CA ARG A 277 -1.60 -1.78 5.18
C ARG A 277 -1.50 -2.88 6.21
N GLN A 278 -2.43 -3.80 6.14
CA GLN A 278 -2.48 -5.01 6.95
C GLN A 278 -2.01 -6.21 6.13
N ARG A 279 -1.68 -7.29 6.86
CA ARG A 279 -1.37 -8.57 6.23
C ARG A 279 -2.60 -9.38 5.86
N GLU A 280 -3.76 -9.06 6.49
CA GLU A 280 -5.06 -9.71 6.22
C GLU A 280 -6.26 -8.77 6.37
#